data_770cdfb1964249eaa7d841ac9fb0298e
#
_entry.id   770cdfb1964249eaa7d841ac9fb0298e
#
_cell.length_a   1.000
_cell.length_b   1.000
_cell.length_c   1.000
_cell.angle_alpha   90.00
_cell.angle_beta   90.00
_cell.angle_gamma   90.00
#
_symmetry.space_group_name_H-M   'P 1'
#
loop_
_entity.id
_entity.type
_entity.pdbx_description
1 polymer ?
#
loop_
_entity_poly.entity_id
_entity_poly.type
_entity_poly.pdbx_seq_one_letter_code
_entity_poly.pdbx_strand_id
1 'polypeptide(L)'
;MSQSFTTCGMNRARYLCSGPRLQFIDDNVRQRFITELAAAVDAKLTNKKLEAQKRMESRKIKHEVQQRYNGAIKRRKWEDPPEDPEAVKNFDPASRVKRRKSIILLGYSGVNYFGMQRNPGTKTIEEDLLRAMLKQNWINDEGFRQPQQIQFQRAARTDKGVSASMQVVSIKLPDNLDVEGLNSELPPDIRVFAVKRVTKGFNSKTNCDARTYTYTLPTIAFAPNEEKTNIHTYRLPADRLNRVNNVLSLFVGTNNFHNFTSRKIFDDPSVKRFIMLFECEAPFIPEGTTAEFATIKIKGQSFMLHQIRKMVGLTLAIVRGLAESDIISKAFGSERYGIPTAPGLGLVLSRIHYDKYNIRYGEDGCHETLEFEKEETTIQEFFKQHIATTIVESELNTNSMIDWLEKLPLHSYEPRDENEPSEWKPRNRKTADENDDDE
;
A
#
# COMPACT_ATOMS: atom_id res chain seq x y z
N MET A 1 48.36 32.08 -10.94
CA MET A 1 49.07 31.09 -10.10
C MET A 1 48.11 29.92 -9.99
N SER A 2 48.03 29.05 -10.89
CA SER A 2 48.66 27.76 -11.28
C SER A 2 49.18 26.94 -10.13
N GLN A 3 48.54 25.80 -9.92
CA GLN A 3 49.08 24.48 -9.49
C GLN A 3 47.88 23.63 -9.12
N SER A 4 47.61 22.64 -9.74
CA SER A 4 48.18 21.38 -10.31
C SER A 4 47.52 20.21 -9.59
N PHE A 5 46.64 19.54 -10.31
CA PHE A 5 46.17 18.18 -9.96
C PHE A 5 47.32 17.21 -10.03
N THR A 6 47.55 16.49 -8.95
CA THR A 6 48.49 15.37 -8.91
C THR A 6 47.75 14.08 -8.59
N THR A 7 47.79 13.22 -9.56
CA THR A 7 47.44 11.81 -9.59
C THR A 7 47.96 11.04 -8.38
N CYS A 8 47.05 10.41 -7.63
CA CYS A 8 47.35 9.38 -6.65
C CYS A 8 46.74 8.05 -7.16
N GLY A 9 47.56 7.21 -7.76
CA GLY A 9 47.05 5.94 -8.30
C GLY A 9 48.08 5.01 -8.93
N MET A 10 49.35 5.10 -8.53
CA MET A 10 50.36 4.11 -8.97
C MET A 10 51.52 4.01 -7.96
N ASN A 11 51.29 3.38 -6.82
CA ASN A 11 52.43 2.92 -5.97
C ASN A 11 51.97 1.84 -4.94
N ARG A 12 51.55 0.67 -5.40
CA ARG A 12 51.49 -0.55 -4.57
C ARG A 12 52.01 -1.81 -5.28
N ALA A 13 52.84 -1.65 -6.28
CA ALA A 13 53.47 -2.78 -6.98
C ALA A 13 55.01 -2.78 -6.92
N ARG A 14 55.62 -2.13 -5.91
CA ARG A 14 57.11 -2.07 -5.82
C ARG A 14 57.73 -2.52 -4.49
N TYR A 15 57.06 -3.36 -3.69
CA TYR A 15 57.65 -3.90 -2.46
C TYR A 15 57.48 -5.43 -2.34
N LEU A 16 57.79 -6.19 -3.38
CA LEU A 16 57.94 -7.65 -3.29
C LEU A 16 59.02 -8.15 -4.28
N CYS A 17 60.16 -7.48 -4.33
CA CYS A 17 61.36 -7.99 -5.07
C CYS A 17 62.62 -7.73 -4.28
N SER A 18 62.81 -8.43 -3.14
CA SER A 18 64.11 -8.65 -2.53
C SER A 18 64.02 -9.85 -1.59
N GLY A 19 64.11 -11.05 -2.15
CA GLY A 19 64.32 -12.30 -1.45
C GLY A 19 64.84 -13.35 -2.43
N PRO A 20 65.91 -14.13 -2.11
CA PRO A 20 66.59 -14.97 -3.06
C PRO A 20 65.84 -16.28 -3.30
N ARG A 21 65.89 -16.76 -4.55
CA ARG A 21 65.46 -18.08 -5.05
C ARG A 21 64.00 -18.17 -5.49
N LEU A 22 63.66 -17.57 -6.61
CA LEU A 22 62.65 -18.13 -7.52
C LEU A 22 63.28 -19.31 -8.26
N GLN A 23 63.13 -20.51 -7.67
CA GLN A 23 63.33 -21.75 -8.40
C GLN A 23 62.29 -21.83 -9.53
N PHE A 24 62.74 -22.28 -10.68
CA PHE A 24 62.06 -22.56 -11.92
C PHE A 24 60.64 -23.11 -11.68
N ILE A 25 59.66 -22.31 -11.87
CA ILE A 25 58.28 -22.80 -12.09
C ILE A 25 58.30 -23.37 -13.50
N ASP A 26 58.13 -24.68 -13.60
CA ASP A 26 58.02 -25.43 -14.84
C ASP A 26 57.07 -24.68 -15.82
N ASP A 27 57.54 -24.43 -17.04
CA ASP A 27 56.77 -23.70 -18.07
C ASP A 27 55.41 -24.35 -18.32
N ASN A 28 55.23 -25.63 -18.10
CA ASN A 28 53.98 -26.35 -18.13
C ASN A 28 53.00 -25.90 -17.01
N VAL A 29 53.49 -25.62 -15.83
CA VAL A 29 52.67 -25.11 -14.71
C VAL A 29 52.24 -23.68 -14.97
N ARG A 30 53.13 -22.88 -15.57
CA ARG A 30 52.81 -21.47 -15.96
C ARG A 30 51.79 -21.42 -17.08
N GLN A 31 51.90 -22.29 -18.08
CA GLN A 31 50.93 -22.41 -19.17
C GLN A 31 49.54 -22.90 -18.67
N ARG A 32 49.52 -23.86 -17.76
CA ARG A 32 48.24 -24.29 -17.11
C ARG A 32 47.57 -23.16 -16.35
N PHE A 33 48.33 -22.41 -15.57
CA PHE A 33 47.77 -21.29 -14.79
C PHE A 33 47.22 -20.17 -15.70
N ILE A 34 47.92 -19.86 -16.79
CA ILE A 34 47.43 -18.88 -17.80
C ILE A 34 46.17 -19.38 -18.48
N THR A 35 46.08 -20.67 -18.80
CA THR A 35 44.91 -21.26 -19.43
C THR A 35 43.69 -21.29 -18.49
N GLU A 36 43.88 -21.62 -17.20
CA GLU A 36 42.82 -21.58 -16.19
C GLU A 36 42.36 -20.15 -15.89
N LEU A 37 43.27 -19.18 -15.87
CA LEU A 37 42.92 -17.76 -15.69
C LEU A 37 42.14 -17.23 -16.88
N ALA A 38 42.54 -17.59 -18.10
CA ALA A 38 41.81 -17.22 -19.31
C ALA A 38 40.39 -17.83 -19.36
N ALA A 39 40.24 -19.11 -18.99
CA ALA A 39 38.96 -19.78 -18.87
C ALA A 39 38.04 -19.14 -17.78
N ALA A 40 38.62 -18.76 -16.65
CA ALA A 40 37.90 -18.08 -15.58
C ALA A 40 37.45 -16.66 -15.97
N VAL A 41 38.27 -15.94 -16.73
CA VAL A 41 37.89 -14.61 -17.29
C VAL A 41 36.82 -14.74 -18.33
N ASP A 42 36.91 -15.72 -19.23
CA ASP A 42 35.89 -15.98 -20.24
C ASP A 42 34.55 -16.42 -19.62
N ALA A 43 34.58 -17.26 -18.59
CA ALA A 43 33.38 -17.64 -17.83
C ALA A 43 32.71 -16.42 -17.15
N LYS A 44 33.52 -15.52 -16.55
CA LYS A 44 33.00 -14.27 -15.96
C LYS A 44 32.42 -13.32 -17.02
N LEU A 45 33.05 -13.23 -18.18
CA LEU A 45 32.55 -12.39 -19.29
C LEU A 45 31.24 -12.95 -19.85
N THR A 46 31.15 -14.26 -19.99
CA THR A 46 29.95 -14.96 -20.47
C THR A 46 28.79 -14.80 -19.47
N ASN A 47 29.04 -14.95 -18.18
CA ASN A 47 28.04 -14.68 -17.14
C ASN A 47 27.56 -13.22 -17.13
N LYS A 48 28.49 -12.27 -17.33
CA LYS A 48 28.13 -10.85 -17.40
C LYS A 48 27.28 -10.50 -18.63
N LYS A 49 27.56 -11.13 -19.78
CA LYS A 49 26.76 -11.04 -21.01
C LYS A 49 25.37 -11.67 -20.80
N LEU A 50 25.28 -12.82 -20.16
CA LEU A 50 24.03 -13.52 -19.85
C LEU A 50 23.14 -12.71 -18.90
N GLU A 51 23.75 -12.10 -17.86
CA GLU A 51 23.01 -11.20 -16.96
C GLU A 51 22.51 -9.93 -17.67
N ALA A 52 23.33 -9.34 -18.53
CA ALA A 52 22.93 -8.18 -19.33
C ALA A 52 21.77 -8.54 -20.29
N GLN A 53 21.81 -9.71 -20.88
CA GLN A 53 20.75 -10.22 -21.76
C GLN A 53 19.45 -10.48 -20.99
N LYS A 54 19.52 -11.11 -19.80
CA LYS A 54 18.37 -11.28 -18.88
C LYS A 54 17.77 -9.93 -18.44
N ARG A 55 18.62 -8.92 -18.18
CA ARG A 55 18.15 -7.56 -17.84
C ARG A 55 17.46 -6.89 -19.03
N MET A 56 17.94 -7.06 -20.25
CA MET A 56 17.31 -6.52 -21.45
C MET A 56 15.98 -7.21 -21.76
N GLU A 57 15.93 -8.52 -21.61
CA GLU A 57 14.71 -9.30 -21.77
C GLU A 57 13.64 -8.94 -20.73
N SER A 58 14.04 -8.79 -19.47
CA SER A 58 13.18 -8.29 -18.40
C SER A 58 12.66 -6.86 -18.65
N ARG A 59 13.47 -5.99 -19.31
CA ARG A 59 13.02 -4.65 -19.71
C ARG A 59 12.04 -4.70 -20.87
N LYS A 60 12.23 -5.59 -21.86
CA LYS A 60 11.28 -5.83 -22.97
C LYS A 60 9.94 -6.33 -22.44
N ILE A 61 9.97 -7.33 -21.56
CA ILE A 61 8.76 -7.88 -20.94
C ILE A 61 8.03 -6.79 -20.13
N LYS A 62 8.75 -5.96 -19.34
CA LYS A 62 8.15 -4.83 -18.63
C LYS A 62 7.52 -3.82 -19.58
N HIS A 63 8.15 -3.52 -20.70
CA HIS A 63 7.62 -2.59 -21.69
C HIS A 63 6.39 -3.15 -22.41
N GLU A 64 6.38 -4.43 -22.75
CA GLU A 64 5.22 -5.10 -23.36
C GLU A 64 4.05 -5.22 -22.37
N VAL A 65 4.33 -5.58 -21.11
CA VAL A 65 3.32 -5.60 -20.04
C VAL A 65 2.76 -4.19 -19.81
N GLN A 66 3.61 -3.15 -19.83
CA GLN A 66 3.18 -1.76 -19.71
C GLN A 66 2.35 -1.31 -20.92
N GLN A 67 2.70 -1.73 -22.15
CA GLN A 67 1.91 -1.44 -23.34
C GLN A 67 0.56 -2.18 -23.34
N ARG A 68 0.54 -3.48 -22.94
CA ARG A 68 -0.71 -4.24 -22.74
C ARG A 68 -1.57 -3.64 -21.64
N TYR A 69 -0.96 -3.20 -20.52
CA TYR A 69 -1.65 -2.52 -19.43
C TYR A 69 -2.23 -1.18 -19.88
N ASN A 70 -1.46 -0.38 -20.63
CA ASN A 70 -1.92 0.90 -21.18
C ASN A 70 -2.97 0.72 -22.29
N GLY A 71 -2.90 -0.36 -23.06
CA GLY A 71 -3.89 -0.71 -24.10
C GLY A 71 -5.19 -1.28 -23.50
N ALA A 72 -5.11 -2.01 -22.36
CA ALA A 72 -6.29 -2.55 -21.68
C ALA A 72 -7.03 -1.50 -20.84
N ILE A 73 -6.35 -0.43 -20.41
CA ILE A 73 -6.99 0.77 -19.89
C ILE A 73 -7.38 1.64 -21.11
N LYS A 74 -8.41 1.23 -21.85
CA LYS A 74 -9.23 2.22 -22.56
C LYS A 74 -9.70 3.17 -21.46
N ARG A 75 -9.11 4.38 -21.42
CA ARG A 75 -9.63 5.49 -20.65
C ARG A 75 -11.10 5.54 -20.98
N ARG A 76 -11.99 5.23 -20.04
CA ARG A 76 -13.40 5.58 -20.19
C ARG A 76 -13.35 7.08 -20.49
N LYS A 77 -13.73 7.47 -21.72
CA LYS A 77 -14.02 8.86 -22.00
C LYS A 77 -15.08 9.23 -20.97
N TRP A 78 -14.74 10.16 -20.08
CA TRP A 78 -15.75 10.90 -19.39
C TRP A 78 -16.53 11.57 -20.51
N GLU A 79 -17.85 11.45 -20.49
CA GLU A 79 -18.67 12.37 -21.22
C GLU A 79 -18.52 13.69 -20.44
N ASP A 80 -17.55 14.48 -20.85
CA ASP A 80 -17.42 15.83 -20.37
C ASP A 80 -18.70 16.56 -20.80
N PRO A 81 -19.39 17.28 -19.88
CA PRO A 81 -20.44 18.18 -20.29
C PRO A 81 -19.85 19.09 -21.38
N PRO A 82 -20.64 19.46 -22.40
CA PRO A 82 -20.16 20.24 -23.53
C PRO A 82 -19.34 21.43 -23.03
N GLU A 83 -18.16 21.64 -23.58
CA GLU A 83 -17.32 22.80 -23.27
C GLU A 83 -18.16 24.05 -23.55
N ASP A 84 -18.34 24.89 -22.52
CA ASP A 84 -18.91 26.21 -22.72
C ASP A 84 -17.90 27.04 -23.52
N PRO A 85 -18.22 27.41 -24.79
CA PRO A 85 -17.28 28.14 -25.64
C PRO A 85 -16.91 29.53 -25.08
N GLU A 86 -17.66 30.09 -24.14
CA GLU A 86 -17.39 31.38 -23.53
C GLU A 86 -16.43 31.27 -22.34
N ALA A 87 -16.32 30.13 -21.68
CA ALA A 87 -15.38 29.93 -20.57
C ALA A 87 -13.89 29.97 -21.01
N VAL A 88 -13.62 29.73 -22.30
CA VAL A 88 -12.24 29.75 -22.85
C VAL A 88 -11.75 31.17 -23.17
N LYS A 89 -12.63 32.16 -23.31
CA LYS A 89 -12.28 33.51 -23.79
C LYS A 89 -11.79 34.47 -22.72
N ASN A 90 -11.96 34.18 -21.43
CA ASN A 90 -11.60 35.10 -20.34
C ASN A 90 -10.37 34.64 -19.53
N PHE A 91 -9.34 34.13 -20.19
CA PHE A 91 -8.07 33.83 -19.52
C PHE A 91 -7.25 35.12 -19.37
N ASP A 92 -7.34 35.74 -18.18
CA ASP A 92 -6.42 36.80 -17.77
C ASP A 92 -5.14 36.19 -17.21
N PRO A 93 -3.98 36.35 -17.90
CA PRO A 93 -2.69 35.87 -17.41
C PRO A 93 -2.27 36.49 -16.07
N ALA A 94 -2.79 37.66 -15.73
CA ALA A 94 -2.49 38.39 -14.48
C ALA A 94 -3.19 37.74 -13.26
N SER A 95 -4.25 36.97 -13.47
CA SER A 95 -4.99 36.23 -12.41
C SER A 95 -4.37 34.88 -12.03
N ARG A 96 -3.19 34.54 -12.57
CA ARG A 96 -2.56 33.23 -12.35
C ARG A 96 -2.09 33.06 -10.91
N VAL A 97 -2.92 32.45 -10.06
CA VAL A 97 -2.54 32.13 -8.68
C VAL A 97 -1.35 31.16 -8.68
N LYS A 98 -0.24 31.58 -8.06
CA LYS A 98 0.97 30.78 -7.92
C LYS A 98 0.65 29.58 -7.02
N ARG A 99 0.80 28.36 -7.55
CA ARG A 99 0.56 27.12 -6.81
C ARG A 99 1.87 26.41 -6.50
N ARG A 100 1.99 25.91 -5.27
CA ARG A 100 3.16 25.18 -4.80
C ARG A 100 2.80 23.75 -4.42
N LYS A 101 3.77 22.84 -4.54
CA LYS A 101 3.57 21.45 -4.14
C LYS A 101 3.44 21.37 -2.63
N SER A 102 2.33 20.82 -2.18
CA SER A 102 1.98 20.66 -0.77
C SER A 102 1.42 19.27 -0.52
N ILE A 103 1.38 18.88 0.73
CA ILE A 103 0.62 17.72 1.19
C ILE A 103 -0.57 18.20 2.01
N ILE A 104 -1.62 17.39 1.99
CA ILE A 104 -2.76 17.47 2.90
C ILE A 104 -2.72 16.21 3.75
N LEU A 105 -2.69 16.38 5.07
CA LEU A 105 -2.89 15.32 6.05
C LEU A 105 -4.35 15.28 6.44
N LEU A 106 -5.01 14.13 6.28
CA LEU A 106 -6.43 13.98 6.57
C LEU A 106 -6.74 12.63 7.21
N GLY A 107 -7.80 12.61 8.04
CA GLY A 107 -8.45 11.41 8.55
C GLY A 107 -9.87 11.29 8.00
N TYR A 108 -10.39 10.07 7.97
CA TYR A 108 -11.77 9.82 7.57
C TYR A 108 -12.31 8.49 8.09
N SER A 109 -13.63 8.45 8.38
CA SER A 109 -14.39 7.22 8.53
C SER A 109 -14.85 6.75 7.14
N GLY A 110 -14.47 5.53 6.77
CA GLY A 110 -14.79 4.96 5.44
C GLY A 110 -16.12 4.23 5.36
N VAL A 111 -16.83 4.06 6.48
CA VAL A 111 -18.01 3.18 6.59
C VAL A 111 -19.09 3.51 5.55
N ASN A 112 -19.33 4.81 5.30
CA ASN A 112 -20.34 5.30 4.37
C ASN A 112 -19.79 5.57 2.95
N TYR A 113 -18.56 5.10 2.64
CA TYR A 113 -17.86 5.42 1.40
C TYR A 113 -17.48 4.18 0.60
N PHE A 114 -17.49 4.32 -0.72
CA PHE A 114 -17.02 3.31 -1.67
C PHE A 114 -15.48 3.34 -1.85
N GLY A 115 -14.75 3.78 -0.79
CA GLY A 115 -13.30 3.89 -0.74
C GLY A 115 -12.77 5.29 -0.97
N MET A 116 -11.43 5.41 -0.95
CA MET A 116 -10.76 6.71 -1.09
C MET A 116 -10.87 7.27 -2.50
N GLN A 117 -10.56 6.47 -3.51
CA GLN A 117 -10.38 6.95 -4.88
C GLN A 117 -11.70 7.30 -5.55
N ARG A 118 -11.75 8.48 -6.18
CA ARG A 118 -12.88 8.93 -6.99
C ARG A 118 -13.26 7.90 -8.05
N ASN A 119 -14.53 7.57 -8.09
CA ASN A 119 -15.12 6.66 -9.07
C ASN A 119 -16.51 7.18 -9.45
N PRO A 120 -16.84 7.30 -10.76
CA PRO A 120 -18.11 7.86 -11.22
C PRO A 120 -19.32 7.19 -10.59
N GLY A 121 -20.30 8.02 -10.19
CA GLY A 121 -21.57 7.53 -9.64
C GLY A 121 -21.50 6.92 -8.24
N THR A 122 -20.35 7.06 -7.54
CA THR A 122 -20.18 6.54 -6.18
C THR A 122 -19.66 7.60 -5.21
N LYS A 123 -20.15 7.59 -3.98
CA LYS A 123 -19.67 8.46 -2.90
C LYS A 123 -18.27 8.01 -2.46
N THR A 124 -17.27 8.89 -2.61
CA THR A 124 -15.86 8.59 -2.26
C THR A 124 -15.24 9.74 -1.48
N ILE A 125 -14.24 9.44 -0.66
CA ILE A 125 -13.52 10.46 0.14
C ILE A 125 -12.90 11.54 -0.76
N GLU A 126 -12.30 11.13 -1.88
CA GLU A 126 -11.66 12.05 -2.83
C GLU A 126 -12.65 13.00 -3.50
N GLU A 127 -13.87 12.54 -3.78
CA GLU A 127 -14.92 13.38 -4.34
C GLU A 127 -15.31 14.51 -3.38
N ASP A 128 -15.58 14.17 -2.10
CA ASP A 128 -15.98 15.15 -1.10
C ASP A 128 -14.84 16.12 -0.79
N LEU A 129 -13.59 15.64 -0.69
CA LEU A 129 -12.41 16.48 -0.49
C LEU A 129 -12.21 17.47 -1.65
N LEU A 130 -12.28 17.00 -2.90
CA LEU A 130 -12.11 17.86 -4.09
C LEU A 130 -13.23 18.88 -4.18
N ARG A 131 -14.48 18.51 -3.84
CA ARG A 131 -15.63 19.40 -3.84
C ARG A 131 -15.50 20.51 -2.78
N ALA A 132 -15.05 20.17 -1.57
CA ALA A 132 -14.77 21.15 -0.52
C ALA A 132 -13.64 22.10 -0.94
N MET A 133 -12.56 21.58 -1.54
CA MET A 133 -11.46 22.41 -2.06
C MET A 133 -11.91 23.33 -3.19
N LEU A 134 -12.85 22.93 -4.05
CA LEU A 134 -13.40 23.77 -5.10
C LEU A 134 -14.20 24.92 -4.49
N LYS A 135 -15.09 24.65 -3.52
CA LYS A 135 -15.88 25.66 -2.82
C LYS A 135 -15.01 26.70 -2.12
N GLN A 136 -13.88 26.28 -1.54
CA GLN A 136 -12.92 27.15 -0.88
C GLN A 136 -11.88 27.80 -1.84
N ASN A 137 -12.06 27.65 -3.15
CA ASN A 137 -11.15 28.17 -4.18
C ASN A 137 -9.69 27.68 -4.05
N TRP A 138 -9.45 26.56 -3.37
CA TRP A 138 -8.13 25.92 -3.33
C TRP A 138 -7.76 25.34 -4.70
N ILE A 139 -8.77 24.90 -5.45
CA ILE A 139 -8.67 24.41 -6.82
C ILE A 139 -9.72 25.10 -7.68
N ASN A 140 -9.50 25.10 -8.99
CA ASN A 140 -10.50 25.55 -9.97
C ASN A 140 -11.29 24.38 -10.55
N ASP A 141 -12.31 24.65 -11.37
CA ASP A 141 -13.14 23.65 -12.02
C ASP A 141 -12.33 22.65 -12.84
N GLU A 142 -11.30 23.10 -13.54
CA GLU A 142 -10.41 22.21 -14.31
C GLU A 142 -9.68 21.23 -13.40
N GLY A 143 -9.12 21.71 -12.27
CA GLY A 143 -8.47 20.89 -11.27
C GLY A 143 -9.43 19.93 -10.58
N PHE A 144 -10.71 20.30 -10.40
CA PHE A 144 -11.75 19.44 -9.90
C PHE A 144 -12.09 18.33 -10.89
N ARG A 145 -12.29 18.67 -12.18
CA ARG A 145 -12.61 17.70 -13.23
C ARG A 145 -11.44 16.78 -13.53
N GLN A 146 -10.22 17.31 -13.56
CA GLN A 146 -8.97 16.59 -13.88
C GLN A 146 -7.92 16.73 -12.79
N PRO A 147 -8.04 16.01 -11.66
CA PRO A 147 -7.10 16.12 -10.53
C PRO A 147 -5.63 15.85 -10.88
N GLN A 148 -5.37 15.19 -12.01
CA GLN A 148 -4.01 14.94 -12.50
C GLN A 148 -3.28 16.23 -12.89
N GLN A 149 -3.98 17.26 -13.38
CA GLN A 149 -3.39 18.55 -13.76
C GLN A 149 -2.84 19.31 -12.55
N ILE A 150 -3.51 19.23 -11.42
CA ILE A 150 -3.04 19.76 -10.14
C ILE A 150 -2.12 18.78 -9.39
N GLN A 151 -1.67 17.72 -10.08
CA GLN A 151 -0.78 16.70 -9.55
C GLN A 151 -1.29 16.04 -8.26
N PHE A 152 -2.59 15.79 -8.17
CA PHE A 152 -3.20 15.10 -7.05
C PHE A 152 -2.72 13.65 -6.98
N GLN A 153 -2.13 13.26 -5.84
CA GLN A 153 -1.67 11.90 -5.59
C GLN A 153 -1.96 11.53 -4.14
N ARG A 154 -2.45 10.33 -3.91
CA ARG A 154 -2.71 9.76 -2.57
C ARG A 154 -1.64 8.76 -2.17
N ALA A 155 -1.26 8.75 -0.90
CA ALA A 155 -0.24 7.82 -0.39
C ALA A 155 -0.71 6.36 -0.43
N ALA A 156 -1.98 6.12 -0.11
CA ALA A 156 -2.61 4.81 -0.16
C ALA A 156 -4.01 4.88 -0.75
N ARG A 157 -4.49 3.76 -1.31
CA ARG A 157 -5.91 3.56 -1.63
C ARG A 157 -6.50 2.72 -0.53
N THR A 158 -7.60 3.18 0.03
CA THR A 158 -8.44 2.39 0.93
C THR A 158 -9.64 1.85 0.16
N ASP A 159 -10.04 0.62 0.49
CA ASP A 159 -11.18 -0.05 -0.13
C ASP A 159 -12.51 0.49 0.42
N LYS A 160 -13.64 0.01 -0.13
CA LYS A 160 -14.98 0.29 0.40
C LYS A 160 -15.05 -0.05 1.90
N GLY A 161 -15.54 0.88 2.71
CA GLY A 161 -15.73 0.71 4.15
C GLY A 161 -14.44 0.84 4.99
N VAL A 162 -13.28 1.10 4.38
CA VAL A 162 -11.99 1.18 5.08
C VAL A 162 -11.67 2.62 5.44
N SER A 163 -11.39 2.85 6.72
CA SER A 163 -11.09 4.17 7.31
C SER A 163 -9.58 4.51 7.25
N ALA A 164 -9.25 5.76 7.54
CA ALA A 164 -7.88 6.20 7.74
C ALA A 164 -7.80 7.27 8.84
N SER A 165 -6.88 7.11 9.80
CA SER A 165 -6.56 8.18 10.74
C SER A 165 -5.51 9.14 10.19
N MET A 166 -4.59 8.65 9.35
CA MET A 166 -3.54 9.48 8.76
C MET A 166 -3.33 9.12 7.27
N GLN A 167 -4.17 9.66 6.39
CA GLN A 167 -3.96 9.63 4.94
C GLN A 167 -3.21 10.87 4.51
N VAL A 168 -2.31 10.74 3.54
CA VAL A 168 -1.57 11.88 2.94
C VAL A 168 -1.87 11.97 1.46
N VAL A 169 -2.24 13.17 1.04
CA VAL A 169 -2.43 13.53 -0.38
C VAL A 169 -1.42 14.59 -0.75
N SER A 170 -0.72 14.43 -1.86
CA SER A 170 0.14 15.50 -2.42
C SER A 170 -0.54 16.14 -3.63
N ILE A 171 -0.47 17.48 -3.69
CA ILE A 171 -1.22 18.28 -4.64
C ILE A 171 -0.52 19.64 -4.84
N LYS A 172 -0.82 20.36 -5.92
CA LYS A 172 -0.43 21.76 -6.09
C LYS A 172 -1.52 22.68 -5.58
N LEU A 173 -1.21 23.48 -4.55
CA LEU A 173 -2.13 24.40 -3.90
C LEU A 173 -1.61 25.84 -3.94
N PRO A 174 -2.52 26.86 -3.84
CA PRO A 174 -2.13 28.24 -3.60
C PRO A 174 -1.47 28.41 -2.23
N ASP A 175 -0.89 29.58 -1.98
CA ASP A 175 -0.45 29.98 -0.65
C ASP A 175 -1.68 30.51 0.16
N ASN A 176 -1.57 30.59 1.49
CA ASN A 176 -2.61 31.13 2.41
C ASN A 176 -3.95 30.36 2.37
N LEU A 177 -3.90 29.12 2.81
CA LEU A 177 -5.04 28.23 2.85
C LEU A 177 -5.76 28.31 4.20
N ASP A 178 -7.08 28.41 4.17
CA ASP A 178 -7.94 28.32 5.35
C ASP A 178 -8.37 26.85 5.57
N VAL A 179 -7.67 26.16 6.47
CA VAL A 179 -7.96 24.75 6.80
C VAL A 179 -9.28 24.63 7.59
N GLU A 180 -9.59 25.61 8.44
CA GLU A 180 -10.84 25.58 9.21
C GLU A 180 -12.06 25.79 8.29
N GLY A 181 -11.96 26.74 7.37
CA GLY A 181 -12.96 26.94 6.33
C GLY A 181 -13.13 25.73 5.43
N LEU A 182 -12.04 25.01 5.08
CA LEU A 182 -12.17 23.75 4.36
C LEU A 182 -12.90 22.69 5.17
N ASN A 183 -12.57 22.56 6.44
CA ASN A 183 -13.20 21.59 7.33
C ASN A 183 -14.68 21.86 7.57
N SER A 184 -15.14 23.12 7.50
CA SER A 184 -16.56 23.46 7.59
C SER A 184 -17.38 23.00 6.38
N GLU A 185 -16.73 22.82 5.22
CA GLU A 185 -17.35 22.30 4.00
C GLU A 185 -17.30 20.77 3.88
N LEU A 186 -16.47 20.12 4.71
CA LEU A 186 -16.33 18.66 4.73
C LEU A 186 -17.42 18.03 5.60
N PRO A 187 -17.94 16.84 5.23
CA PRO A 187 -18.78 16.07 6.13
C PRO A 187 -17.99 15.68 7.40
N PRO A 188 -18.70 15.43 8.53
CA PRO A 188 -18.05 15.09 9.81
C PRO A 188 -17.19 13.82 9.75
N ASP A 189 -17.45 12.96 8.76
CA ASP A 189 -16.67 11.75 8.48
C ASP A 189 -15.27 12.03 7.93
N ILE A 190 -14.97 13.27 7.51
CA ILE A 190 -13.67 13.64 6.90
C ILE A 190 -13.12 14.88 7.62
N ARG A 191 -11.84 14.83 8.02
CA ARG A 191 -11.14 15.94 8.66
C ARG A 191 -9.75 16.15 8.07
N VAL A 192 -9.43 17.37 7.68
CA VAL A 192 -8.08 17.80 7.33
C VAL A 192 -7.39 18.34 8.58
N PHE A 193 -6.21 17.80 8.92
CA PHE A 193 -5.46 18.19 10.12
C PHE A 193 -4.39 19.22 9.81
N ALA A 194 -3.71 19.08 8.66
CA ALA A 194 -2.64 19.97 8.27
C ALA A 194 -2.45 20.05 6.76
N VAL A 195 -1.90 21.17 6.33
CA VAL A 195 -1.33 21.35 4.99
C VAL A 195 0.12 21.76 5.17
N LYS A 196 1.07 20.97 4.63
CA LYS A 196 2.50 21.26 4.70
C LYS A 196 3.10 21.38 3.31
N ARG A 197 4.04 22.31 3.16
CA ARG A 197 4.76 22.52 1.91
C ARG A 197 5.84 21.45 1.73
N VAL A 198 5.99 20.96 0.51
CA VAL A 198 6.96 19.93 0.18
C VAL A 198 7.74 20.30 -1.10
N THR A 199 8.83 19.54 -1.36
CA THR A 199 9.63 19.73 -2.57
C THR A 199 8.78 19.59 -3.85
N LYS A 200 9.15 20.30 -4.91
CA LYS A 200 8.43 20.33 -6.20
C LYS A 200 8.19 18.94 -6.78
N GLY A 201 9.12 18.02 -6.58
CA GLY A 201 9.06 16.63 -7.08
C GLY A 201 8.38 15.64 -6.13
N PHE A 202 7.87 16.08 -4.98
CA PHE A 202 7.25 15.18 -4.01
C PHE A 202 5.99 14.52 -4.56
N ASN A 203 5.89 13.22 -4.28
CA ASN A 203 4.72 12.42 -4.60
C ASN A 203 4.40 11.52 -3.40
N SER A 204 3.23 11.71 -2.79
CA SER A 204 2.82 10.99 -1.58
C SER A 204 2.85 9.47 -1.70
N LYS A 205 2.68 8.92 -2.92
CA LYS A 205 2.71 7.48 -3.16
C LYS A 205 4.14 6.93 -3.29
N THR A 206 4.99 7.60 -4.07
CA THR A 206 6.32 7.09 -4.43
C THR A 206 7.38 7.42 -3.40
N ASN A 207 7.22 8.53 -2.65
CA ASN A 207 8.11 8.89 -1.55
C ASN A 207 7.75 8.21 -0.23
N CYS A 208 6.64 7.47 -0.17
CA CYS A 208 6.22 6.74 1.01
C CYS A 208 7.11 5.50 1.22
N ASP A 209 7.76 5.43 2.38
CA ASP A 209 8.66 4.33 2.75
C ASP A 209 7.92 3.12 3.30
N ALA A 210 6.91 3.37 4.14
CA ALA A 210 6.10 2.33 4.75
C ALA A 210 4.69 2.85 5.09
N ARG A 211 3.78 1.92 5.29
CA ARG A 211 2.41 2.15 5.76
C ARG A 211 2.14 1.27 6.95
N THR A 212 1.54 1.85 8.00
CA THR A 212 1.01 1.12 9.14
C THR A 212 -0.51 1.08 9.03
N TYR A 213 -1.07 -0.10 9.22
CA TYR A 213 -2.51 -0.31 9.35
C TYR A 213 -2.79 -0.94 10.71
N THR A 214 -4.00 -0.70 11.21
CA THR A 214 -4.58 -1.43 12.33
C THR A 214 -5.83 -2.17 11.86
N TYR A 215 -6.11 -3.30 12.47
CA TYR A 215 -7.33 -4.06 12.24
C TYR A 215 -7.95 -4.41 13.59
N THR A 216 -9.01 -3.71 13.94
CA THR A 216 -9.74 -3.89 15.20
C THR A 216 -10.89 -4.87 15.00
N LEU A 217 -11.00 -5.87 15.89
CA LEU A 217 -12.01 -6.92 15.81
C LEU A 217 -12.41 -7.39 17.21
N PRO A 218 -13.63 -7.93 17.38
CA PRO A 218 -14.02 -8.53 18.65
C PRO A 218 -13.18 -9.79 18.93
N THR A 219 -12.74 -9.97 20.17
CA THR A 219 -11.84 -11.07 20.55
C THR A 219 -12.45 -12.47 20.37
N ILE A 220 -13.78 -12.56 20.31
CA ILE A 220 -14.49 -13.81 19.96
C ILE A 220 -14.04 -14.39 18.61
N ALA A 221 -13.50 -13.55 17.71
CA ALA A 221 -12.95 -14.00 16.45
C ALA A 221 -11.76 -14.96 16.61
N PHE A 222 -11.09 -14.94 17.75
CA PHE A 222 -10.00 -15.86 18.09
C PHE A 222 -10.45 -17.11 18.83
N ALA A 223 -11.73 -17.23 19.21
CA ALA A 223 -12.25 -18.43 19.90
C ALA A 223 -12.12 -19.69 19.02
N PRO A 224 -11.95 -20.88 19.60
CA PRO A 224 -12.01 -22.13 18.84
C PRO A 224 -13.33 -22.25 18.07
N ASN A 225 -13.28 -22.87 16.89
CA ASN A 225 -14.49 -23.01 16.07
C ASN A 225 -15.62 -23.83 16.73
N GLU A 226 -15.25 -24.80 17.56
CA GLU A 226 -16.18 -25.69 18.25
C GLU A 226 -16.79 -25.07 19.51
N GLU A 227 -16.23 -23.98 20.01
CA GLU A 227 -16.66 -23.34 21.24
C GLU A 227 -17.82 -22.37 20.99
N LYS A 228 -18.98 -22.66 21.61
CA LYS A 228 -20.11 -21.74 21.61
C LYS A 228 -19.86 -20.60 22.58
N THR A 229 -19.38 -19.49 22.08
CA THR A 229 -19.04 -18.30 22.87
C THR A 229 -19.99 -17.15 22.56
N ASN A 230 -20.11 -16.21 23.49
CA ASN A 230 -20.88 -14.99 23.34
C ASN A 230 -19.94 -13.78 23.31
N ILE A 231 -20.15 -12.84 22.41
CA ILE A 231 -19.32 -11.65 22.21
C ILE A 231 -19.18 -10.81 23.50
N HIS A 232 -20.21 -10.79 24.36
CA HIS A 232 -20.22 -10.00 25.59
C HIS A 232 -19.48 -10.66 26.76
N THR A 233 -19.33 -11.98 26.74
CA THR A 233 -18.74 -12.75 27.86
C THR A 233 -17.39 -13.35 27.52
N TYR A 234 -17.08 -13.53 26.23
CA TYR A 234 -15.78 -14.06 25.82
C TYR A 234 -14.65 -13.09 26.21
N ARG A 235 -13.56 -13.65 26.72
CA ARG A 235 -12.31 -12.95 27.04
C ARG A 235 -11.17 -13.74 26.41
N LEU A 236 -10.25 -13.04 25.77
CA LEU A 236 -9.11 -13.63 25.09
C LEU A 236 -8.07 -14.11 26.11
N PRO A 237 -7.84 -15.43 26.27
CA PRO A 237 -6.79 -15.94 27.15
C PRO A 237 -5.39 -15.54 26.65
N ALA A 238 -4.45 -15.36 27.59
CA ALA A 238 -3.09 -14.92 27.26
C ALA A 238 -2.32 -15.92 26.37
N ASP A 239 -2.49 -17.20 26.60
CA ASP A 239 -1.91 -18.27 25.77
C ASP A 239 -2.42 -18.21 24.34
N ARG A 240 -3.72 -17.90 24.16
CA ARG A 240 -4.32 -17.74 22.85
C ARG A 240 -3.84 -16.47 22.14
N LEU A 241 -3.68 -15.34 22.86
CA LEU A 241 -3.05 -14.13 22.30
C LEU A 241 -1.62 -14.45 21.84
N ASN A 242 -0.85 -15.22 22.62
CA ASN A 242 0.47 -15.66 22.21
C ASN A 242 0.43 -16.53 20.94
N ARG A 243 -0.56 -17.45 20.82
CA ARG A 243 -0.77 -18.23 19.59
C ARG A 243 -1.09 -17.34 18.40
N VAL A 244 -1.95 -16.32 18.55
CA VAL A 244 -2.24 -15.33 17.51
C VAL A 244 -0.96 -14.67 17.04
N ASN A 245 -0.14 -14.15 17.97
CA ASN A 245 1.12 -13.47 17.65
C ASN A 245 2.14 -14.39 16.98
N ASN A 246 2.21 -15.66 17.38
CA ASN A 246 3.06 -16.65 16.71
C ASN A 246 2.63 -16.87 15.25
N VAL A 247 1.33 -16.96 14.96
CA VAL A 247 0.82 -17.08 13.59
C VAL A 247 1.08 -15.81 12.76
N LEU A 248 0.84 -14.61 13.33
CA LEU A 248 1.09 -13.34 12.66
C LEU A 248 2.58 -13.17 12.30
N SER A 249 3.50 -13.64 13.16
CA SER A 249 4.94 -13.53 12.92
C SER A 249 5.40 -14.30 11.67
N LEU A 250 4.68 -15.35 11.24
CA LEU A 250 5.00 -16.13 10.04
C LEU A 250 4.86 -15.33 8.73
N PHE A 251 4.15 -14.20 8.75
CA PHE A 251 4.03 -13.31 7.60
C PHE A 251 5.15 -12.27 7.50
N VAL A 252 5.93 -12.08 8.56
CA VAL A 252 6.98 -11.07 8.62
C VAL A 252 8.13 -11.44 7.67
N GLY A 253 8.72 -10.43 7.04
CA GLY A 253 9.78 -10.61 6.06
C GLY A 253 9.33 -10.39 4.61
N THR A 254 10.19 -10.77 3.67
CA THR A 254 9.91 -10.65 2.23
C THR A 254 9.40 -11.97 1.68
N ASN A 255 8.12 -12.01 1.32
CA ASN A 255 7.46 -13.20 0.81
C ASN A 255 6.69 -12.91 -0.48
N ASN A 256 6.28 -13.96 -1.18
CA ASN A 256 5.41 -13.89 -2.35
C ASN A 256 3.94 -13.94 -1.91
N PHE A 257 3.22 -12.85 -2.02
CA PHE A 257 1.84 -12.72 -1.57
C PHE A 257 0.80 -12.85 -2.69
N HIS A 258 1.08 -13.59 -3.78
CA HIS A 258 0.16 -13.70 -4.92
C HIS A 258 -1.20 -14.31 -4.54
N ASN A 259 -1.27 -15.21 -3.55
CA ASN A 259 -2.50 -15.77 -3.02
C ASN A 259 -3.29 -14.81 -2.12
N PHE A 260 -2.61 -13.81 -1.57
CA PHE A 260 -3.20 -12.81 -0.68
C PHE A 260 -3.78 -11.59 -1.42
N THR A 261 -3.94 -11.67 -2.73
CA THR A 261 -4.53 -10.62 -3.55
C THR A 261 -5.37 -11.22 -4.67
N SER A 262 -5.99 -10.35 -5.49
CA SER A 262 -6.77 -10.78 -6.65
C SER A 262 -6.01 -10.50 -7.93
N ARG A 263 -6.19 -11.35 -8.96
CA ARG A 263 -5.71 -11.12 -10.33
C ARG A 263 -4.19 -11.00 -10.48
N LYS A 264 -3.41 -11.64 -9.59
CA LYS A 264 -1.95 -11.71 -9.68
C LYS A 264 -1.51 -13.15 -9.82
N ILE A 265 -0.46 -13.36 -10.61
CA ILE A 265 0.20 -14.66 -10.76
C ILE A 265 1.49 -14.70 -9.94
N PHE A 266 2.00 -15.88 -9.68
CA PHE A 266 3.21 -16.11 -8.87
C PHE A 266 4.44 -15.35 -9.38
N ASP A 267 4.64 -15.30 -10.70
CA ASP A 267 5.80 -14.68 -11.34
C ASP A 267 5.71 -13.15 -11.49
N ASP A 268 4.57 -12.52 -11.11
CA ASP A 268 4.45 -11.07 -11.16
C ASP A 268 5.40 -10.44 -10.12
N PRO A 269 6.39 -9.62 -10.51
CA PRO A 269 7.35 -9.03 -9.56
C PRO A 269 6.69 -8.21 -8.46
N SER A 270 5.46 -7.73 -8.69
CA SER A 270 4.74 -6.91 -7.72
C SER A 270 4.12 -7.70 -6.57
N VAL A 271 4.14 -9.04 -6.59
CA VAL A 271 3.62 -9.87 -5.49
C VAL A 271 4.60 -10.05 -4.34
N LYS A 272 5.88 -9.80 -4.57
CA LYS A 272 6.88 -9.79 -3.51
C LYS A 272 6.72 -8.54 -2.68
N ARG A 273 6.36 -8.72 -1.39
CA ARG A 273 6.13 -7.65 -0.43
C ARG A 273 6.94 -7.87 0.83
N PHE A 274 7.35 -6.77 1.45
CA PHE A 274 8.08 -6.78 2.71
C PHE A 274 7.17 -6.32 3.83
N ILE A 275 6.88 -7.23 4.78
CA ILE A 275 6.16 -6.97 6.02
C ILE A 275 7.20 -6.79 7.13
N MET A 276 7.15 -5.63 7.80
CA MET A 276 8.12 -5.23 8.82
C MET A 276 7.68 -5.63 10.22
N LEU A 277 6.35 -5.57 10.46
CA LEU A 277 5.74 -5.86 11.74
C LEU A 277 4.34 -6.42 11.50
N PHE A 278 3.95 -7.43 12.26
CA PHE A 278 2.58 -7.93 12.28
C PHE A 278 2.32 -8.58 13.64
N GLU A 279 1.56 -7.90 14.49
CA GLU A 279 1.32 -8.25 15.88
C GLU A 279 -0.09 -7.90 16.32
N CYS A 280 -0.62 -8.60 17.30
CA CYS A 280 -1.87 -8.32 18.01
C CYS A 280 -1.54 -7.72 19.37
N GLU A 281 -2.09 -6.54 19.64
CA GLU A 281 -1.94 -5.83 20.92
C GLU A 281 -2.79 -6.50 22.00
N ALA A 282 -2.59 -6.10 23.27
CA ALA A 282 -3.41 -6.56 24.39
C ALA A 282 -4.90 -6.24 24.14
N PRO A 283 -5.82 -7.15 24.51
CA PRO A 283 -7.25 -6.90 24.35
C PRO A 283 -7.73 -5.78 25.29
N PHE A 284 -8.82 -5.13 24.90
CA PHE A 284 -9.44 -4.05 25.65
C PHE A 284 -10.97 -4.11 25.54
N ILE A 285 -11.65 -3.51 26.51
CA ILE A 285 -13.11 -3.36 26.49
C ILE A 285 -13.41 -1.89 26.18
N PRO A 286 -14.02 -1.57 25.03
CA PRO A 286 -14.41 -0.20 24.72
C PRO A 286 -15.43 0.34 25.75
N GLU A 287 -15.32 1.63 26.05
CA GLU A 287 -16.21 2.33 26.98
C GLU A 287 -17.68 2.18 26.56
N GLY A 288 -18.56 1.90 27.51
CA GLY A 288 -20.00 1.70 27.27
C GLY A 288 -20.36 0.32 26.70
N THR A 289 -19.42 -0.61 26.57
CA THR A 289 -19.68 -1.98 26.10
C THR A 289 -19.24 -3.04 27.10
N THR A 290 -19.71 -4.28 26.90
CA THR A 290 -19.22 -5.45 27.61
C THR A 290 -18.41 -6.38 26.72
N ALA A 291 -18.37 -6.10 25.41
CA ALA A 291 -17.64 -6.88 24.43
C ALA A 291 -16.15 -6.50 24.45
N GLU A 292 -15.29 -7.52 24.40
CA GLU A 292 -13.85 -7.33 24.34
C GLU A 292 -13.37 -7.30 22.87
N PHE A 293 -12.49 -6.36 22.57
CA PHE A 293 -11.86 -6.17 21.27
C PHE A 293 -10.33 -6.30 21.37
N ALA A 294 -9.70 -6.59 20.24
CA ALA A 294 -8.25 -6.52 20.09
C ALA A 294 -7.89 -5.79 18.78
N THR A 295 -6.70 -5.20 18.77
CA THR A 295 -6.17 -4.50 17.61
C THR A 295 -4.94 -5.23 17.06
N ILE A 296 -5.01 -5.66 15.82
CA ILE A 296 -3.88 -6.19 15.08
C ILE A 296 -3.20 -5.04 14.36
N LYS A 297 -1.89 -4.86 14.56
CA LYS A 297 -1.07 -3.83 13.92
C LYS A 297 -0.14 -4.44 12.89
N ILE A 298 -0.12 -3.86 11.70
CA ILE A 298 0.74 -4.30 10.61
C ILE A 298 1.46 -3.11 9.98
N LYS A 299 2.80 -3.23 9.84
CA LYS A 299 3.65 -2.27 9.12
C LYS A 299 4.32 -2.98 7.95
N GLY A 300 4.29 -2.38 6.77
CA GLY A 300 4.96 -2.90 5.59
C GLY A 300 5.27 -1.81 4.57
N GLN A 301 6.19 -2.11 3.67
CA GLN A 301 6.58 -1.16 2.63
C GLN A 301 5.40 -0.79 1.71
N SER A 302 4.62 -1.77 1.31
CA SER A 302 3.44 -1.59 0.48
C SER A 302 2.55 -2.83 0.53
N PHE A 303 1.26 -2.64 0.28
CA PHE A 303 0.26 -3.70 0.28
C PHE A 303 -0.48 -3.76 -1.05
N MET A 304 -0.93 -4.96 -1.41
CA MET A 304 -1.81 -5.20 -2.56
C MET A 304 -3.29 -5.15 -2.13
N LEU A 305 -4.16 -5.17 -3.13
CA LEU A 305 -5.62 -5.21 -2.93
C LEU A 305 -5.99 -6.40 -2.03
N HIS A 306 -6.73 -6.15 -0.96
CA HIS A 306 -7.20 -7.10 0.05
C HIS A 306 -6.11 -7.85 0.82
N GLN A 307 -4.81 -7.57 0.61
CA GLN A 307 -3.72 -8.36 1.19
C GLN A 307 -3.83 -8.47 2.71
N ILE A 308 -3.99 -7.38 3.43
CA ILE A 308 -4.10 -7.37 4.91
C ILE A 308 -5.31 -8.19 5.35
N ARG A 309 -6.47 -7.96 4.76
CA ARG A 309 -7.71 -8.67 5.10
C ARG A 309 -7.62 -10.19 4.86
N LYS A 310 -6.90 -10.62 3.83
CA LYS A 310 -6.63 -12.03 3.58
C LYS A 310 -5.63 -12.62 4.58
N MET A 311 -4.59 -11.87 4.95
CA MET A 311 -3.66 -12.29 5.99
C MET A 311 -4.37 -12.46 7.34
N VAL A 312 -5.21 -11.49 7.74
CA VAL A 312 -6.06 -11.60 8.94
C VAL A 312 -7.02 -12.80 8.82
N GLY A 313 -7.69 -12.96 7.68
CA GLY A 313 -8.64 -14.07 7.47
C GLY A 313 -7.99 -15.44 7.61
N LEU A 314 -6.79 -15.62 7.06
CA LEU A 314 -6.04 -16.89 7.23
C LEU A 314 -5.56 -17.09 8.68
N THR A 315 -5.10 -16.01 9.34
CA THR A 315 -4.75 -16.07 10.77
C THR A 315 -5.93 -16.55 11.62
N LEU A 316 -7.12 -15.99 11.40
CA LEU A 316 -8.32 -16.40 12.12
C LEU A 316 -8.68 -17.86 11.86
N ALA A 317 -8.56 -18.32 10.62
CA ALA A 317 -8.79 -19.73 10.28
C ALA A 317 -7.85 -20.68 11.04
N ILE A 318 -6.56 -20.34 11.11
CA ILE A 318 -5.54 -21.15 11.81
C ILE A 318 -5.79 -21.14 13.33
N VAL A 319 -6.01 -19.98 13.91
CA VAL A 319 -6.20 -19.83 15.37
C VAL A 319 -7.48 -20.56 15.83
N ARG A 320 -8.52 -20.56 15.00
CA ARG A 320 -9.78 -21.28 15.26
C ARG A 320 -9.69 -22.80 15.03
N GLY A 321 -8.58 -23.31 14.50
CA GLY A 321 -8.38 -24.75 14.23
C GLY A 321 -8.98 -25.23 12.91
N LEU A 322 -9.30 -24.34 11.98
CA LEU A 322 -9.85 -24.67 10.64
C LEU A 322 -8.77 -24.96 9.61
N ALA A 323 -7.53 -24.53 9.86
CA ALA A 323 -6.39 -24.77 9.00
C ALA A 323 -5.11 -24.90 9.83
N GLU A 324 -4.12 -25.62 9.31
CA GLU A 324 -2.80 -25.74 9.92
C GLU A 324 -1.91 -24.55 9.59
N SER A 325 -0.95 -24.23 10.47
CA SER A 325 -0.09 -23.06 10.29
C SER A 325 0.85 -23.14 9.07
N ASP A 326 1.16 -24.34 8.59
CA ASP A 326 2.00 -24.60 7.43
C ASP A 326 1.39 -24.09 6.11
N ILE A 327 0.07 -23.87 6.09
CA ILE A 327 -0.61 -23.27 4.93
C ILE A 327 -0.07 -21.88 4.58
N ILE A 328 0.46 -21.13 5.55
CA ILE A 328 1.06 -19.81 5.28
C ILE A 328 2.27 -19.98 4.36
N SER A 329 3.17 -20.91 4.69
CA SER A 329 4.35 -21.19 3.88
C SER A 329 3.99 -21.77 2.51
N LYS A 330 3.02 -22.67 2.44
CA LYS A 330 2.46 -23.23 1.20
C LYS A 330 1.86 -22.13 0.33
N ALA A 331 1.12 -21.18 0.92
CA ALA A 331 0.51 -20.06 0.20
C ALA A 331 1.52 -19.02 -0.36
N PHE A 332 2.78 -19.05 0.09
CA PHE A 332 3.88 -18.30 -0.53
C PHE A 332 4.51 -19.03 -1.72
N GLY A 333 4.26 -20.33 -1.88
CA GLY A 333 4.68 -21.17 -3.01
C GLY A 333 3.90 -20.85 -4.29
N SER A 334 4.16 -21.62 -5.35
CA SER A 334 3.56 -21.40 -6.68
C SER A 334 2.08 -21.84 -6.78
N GLU A 335 1.65 -22.74 -5.91
CA GLU A 335 0.30 -23.26 -5.91
C GLU A 335 -0.76 -22.21 -5.55
N ARG A 336 -1.97 -22.39 -6.06
CA ARG A 336 -3.10 -21.50 -5.80
C ARG A 336 -3.93 -21.98 -4.62
N TYR A 337 -4.08 -21.08 -3.64
CA TYR A 337 -4.95 -21.30 -2.48
C TYR A 337 -6.08 -20.27 -2.46
N GLY A 338 -7.26 -20.72 -2.08
CA GLY A 338 -8.37 -19.84 -1.75
C GLY A 338 -8.15 -19.26 -0.36
N ILE A 339 -7.72 -17.99 -0.22
CA ILE A 339 -7.55 -17.34 1.09
C ILE A 339 -8.78 -16.52 1.44
N PRO A 340 -9.44 -16.78 2.60
CA PRO A 340 -10.62 -16.03 3.01
C PRO A 340 -10.30 -14.55 3.25
N THR A 341 -11.23 -13.66 2.90
CA THR A 341 -11.06 -12.21 3.04
C THR A 341 -11.88 -11.72 4.22
N ALA A 342 -11.23 -11.33 5.32
CA ALA A 342 -11.90 -10.79 6.51
C ALA A 342 -12.69 -9.49 6.19
N PRO A 343 -13.71 -9.14 6.99
CA PRO A 343 -14.48 -7.90 6.82
C PRO A 343 -13.61 -6.64 6.72
N GLY A 344 -14.07 -5.63 5.99
CA GLY A 344 -13.32 -4.38 5.81
C GLY A 344 -13.48 -3.39 6.98
N LEU A 345 -14.51 -3.55 7.80
CA LEU A 345 -14.92 -2.61 8.85
C LEU A 345 -13.80 -2.24 9.81
N GLY A 346 -13.09 -3.25 10.35
CA GLY A 346 -12.02 -3.04 11.33
C GLY A 346 -10.70 -2.51 10.77
N LEU A 347 -10.54 -2.45 9.43
CA LEU A 347 -9.28 -2.04 8.81
C LEU A 347 -9.16 -0.51 8.75
N VAL A 348 -8.07 0.01 9.28
CA VAL A 348 -7.77 1.45 9.29
C VAL A 348 -6.33 1.68 8.81
N LEU A 349 -6.15 2.60 7.86
CA LEU A 349 -4.84 3.15 7.54
C LEU A 349 -4.40 4.07 8.69
N SER A 350 -3.51 3.58 9.55
CA SER A 350 -3.12 4.26 10.78
C SER A 350 -2.04 5.33 10.55
N ARG A 351 -0.99 5.03 9.78
CA ARG A 351 0.12 5.97 9.54
C ARG A 351 0.81 5.75 8.20
N ILE A 352 1.21 6.85 7.57
CA ILE A 352 2.10 6.88 6.40
C ILE A 352 3.49 7.34 6.86
N HIS A 353 4.55 6.67 6.40
CA HIS A 353 5.93 6.97 6.78
C HIS A 353 6.71 7.58 5.62
N TYR A 354 7.46 8.65 5.91
CA TYR A 354 8.30 9.41 4.95
C TYR A 354 9.72 9.61 5.51
N ASP A 355 10.29 8.58 6.14
CA ASP A 355 11.56 8.66 6.88
C ASP A 355 12.71 9.14 5.98
N LYS A 356 12.82 8.60 4.75
CA LYS A 356 13.84 9.02 3.78
C LYS A 356 13.67 10.46 3.29
N TYR A 357 12.42 10.91 3.16
CA TYR A 357 12.14 12.29 2.80
C TYR A 357 12.55 13.23 3.93
N ASN A 358 12.21 12.90 5.18
CA ASN A 358 12.55 13.69 6.37
C ASN A 358 14.05 13.79 6.56
N ILE A 359 14.80 12.68 6.45
CA ILE A 359 16.27 12.68 6.51
C ILE A 359 16.89 13.60 5.45
N ARG A 360 16.31 13.62 4.25
CA ARG A 360 16.89 14.40 3.14
C ARG A 360 16.53 15.88 3.14
N TYR A 361 15.33 16.24 3.63
CA TYR A 361 14.78 17.58 3.47
C TYR A 361 14.27 18.19 4.77
N GLY A 362 14.18 17.45 5.88
CA GLY A 362 13.61 17.93 7.15
C GLY A 362 14.45 19.02 7.84
N GLU A 363 15.74 19.13 7.49
CA GLU A 363 16.68 20.12 8.06
C GLU A 363 17.17 21.14 7.01
N ASP A 364 16.55 21.21 5.84
CA ASP A 364 17.00 22.12 4.76
C ASP A 364 16.60 23.61 4.96
N GLY A 365 15.91 23.92 6.06
CA GLY A 365 15.43 25.25 6.40
C GLY A 365 14.28 25.76 5.51
N CYS A 366 13.84 24.99 4.54
CA CYS A 366 12.78 25.35 3.59
C CYS A 366 11.54 24.46 3.68
N HIS A 367 11.69 23.24 4.16
CA HIS A 367 10.62 22.25 4.25
C HIS A 367 10.44 21.75 5.67
N GLU A 368 9.20 21.46 6.04
CA GLU A 368 8.88 20.85 7.33
C GLU A 368 9.03 19.34 7.25
N THR A 369 9.37 18.72 8.40
CA THR A 369 9.28 17.25 8.53
C THR A 369 7.85 16.77 8.40
N LEU A 370 7.69 15.57 7.85
CA LEU A 370 6.39 14.90 7.70
C LEU A 370 6.18 13.87 8.83
N GLU A 371 6.39 14.29 10.10
CA GLU A 371 6.24 13.45 11.30
C GLU A 371 4.87 13.62 11.96
N PHE A 372 4.29 14.80 11.85
CA PHE A 372 2.93 15.15 12.30
C PHE A 372 2.71 15.06 13.82
N GLU A 373 3.75 15.27 14.62
CA GLU A 373 3.65 15.23 16.09
C GLU A 373 2.73 16.33 16.65
N LYS A 374 2.72 17.51 16.02
CA LYS A 374 1.87 18.63 16.42
C LYS A 374 0.39 18.33 16.23
N GLU A 375 0.07 17.55 15.24
CA GLU A 375 -1.29 17.16 14.87
C GLU A 375 -1.77 15.90 15.60
N GLU A 376 -0.89 15.18 16.32
CA GLU A 376 -1.17 13.87 16.91
C GLU A 376 -2.39 13.89 17.86
N THR A 377 -2.53 14.90 18.72
CA THR A 377 -3.67 15.00 19.66
C THR A 377 -5.00 15.08 18.89
N THR A 378 -5.09 15.97 17.90
CA THR A 378 -6.30 16.13 17.08
C THR A 378 -6.61 14.90 16.24
N ILE A 379 -5.57 14.20 15.76
CA ILE A 379 -5.72 12.94 15.04
C ILE A 379 -6.29 11.85 15.94
N GLN A 380 -5.80 11.74 17.18
CA GLN A 380 -6.27 10.75 18.14
C GLN A 380 -7.70 11.03 18.61
N GLU A 381 -8.06 12.29 18.81
CA GLU A 381 -9.44 12.69 19.11
C GLU A 381 -10.40 12.31 17.97
N PHE A 382 -10.04 12.65 16.75
CA PHE A 382 -10.83 12.28 15.57
C PHE A 382 -10.93 10.75 15.42
N PHE A 383 -9.82 10.03 15.60
CA PHE A 383 -9.81 8.57 15.56
C PHE A 383 -10.78 7.98 16.58
N LYS A 384 -10.70 8.42 17.84
CA LYS A 384 -11.58 7.93 18.91
C LYS A 384 -13.05 8.21 18.60
N GLN A 385 -13.39 9.44 18.20
CA GLN A 385 -14.78 9.89 18.01
C GLN A 385 -15.43 9.34 16.74
N HIS A 386 -14.70 9.32 15.61
CA HIS A 386 -15.30 9.06 14.30
C HIS A 386 -14.91 7.71 13.70
N ILE A 387 -13.83 7.07 14.16
CA ILE A 387 -13.36 5.81 13.59
C ILE A 387 -13.55 4.66 14.57
N ALA A 388 -12.92 4.72 15.74
CA ALA A 388 -12.94 3.62 16.72
C ALA A 388 -14.36 3.35 17.23
N THR A 389 -15.09 4.40 17.62
CA THR A 389 -16.49 4.30 18.04
C THR A 389 -17.36 3.70 16.93
N THR A 390 -17.21 4.20 15.70
CA THR A 390 -17.98 3.69 14.54
C THR A 390 -17.67 2.20 14.25
N ILE A 391 -16.42 1.76 14.41
CA ILE A 391 -16.06 0.34 14.21
C ILE A 391 -16.76 -0.53 15.26
N VAL A 392 -16.67 -0.13 16.53
CA VAL A 392 -17.28 -0.89 17.64
C VAL A 392 -18.80 -0.94 17.51
N GLU A 393 -19.45 0.22 17.36
CA GLU A 393 -20.91 0.33 17.23
C GLU A 393 -21.42 -0.42 15.98
N SER A 394 -20.76 -0.26 14.83
CA SER A 394 -21.15 -0.96 13.62
C SER A 394 -21.01 -2.48 13.79
N GLU A 395 -19.93 -2.97 14.41
CA GLU A 395 -19.74 -4.39 14.65
C GLU A 395 -20.82 -4.96 15.59
N LEU A 396 -21.11 -4.27 16.71
CA LEU A 396 -22.13 -4.71 17.66
C LEU A 396 -23.55 -4.66 17.09
N ASN A 397 -23.83 -3.73 16.16
CA ASN A 397 -25.14 -3.60 15.53
C ASN A 397 -25.32 -4.55 14.32
N THR A 398 -24.26 -4.83 13.56
CA THR A 398 -24.35 -5.59 12.31
C THR A 398 -23.82 -7.01 12.41
N ASN A 399 -23.07 -7.33 13.50
CA ASN A 399 -22.41 -8.62 13.70
C ASN A 399 -21.53 -9.07 12.51
N SER A 400 -20.94 -8.13 11.81
CA SER A 400 -20.26 -8.35 10.52
C SER A 400 -19.12 -9.37 10.62
N MET A 401 -18.38 -9.38 11.74
CA MET A 401 -17.35 -10.38 11.99
C MET A 401 -17.97 -11.76 12.31
N ILE A 402 -19.01 -11.78 13.14
CA ILE A 402 -19.69 -13.04 13.52
C ILE A 402 -20.28 -13.72 12.29
N ASP A 403 -21.02 -12.98 11.46
CA ASP A 403 -21.59 -13.49 10.21
C ASP A 403 -20.53 -14.03 9.24
N TRP A 404 -19.35 -13.39 9.25
CA TRP A 404 -18.23 -13.85 8.45
C TRP A 404 -17.59 -15.11 9.03
N LEU A 405 -17.45 -15.20 10.37
CA LEU A 405 -16.92 -16.38 11.07
C LEU A 405 -17.80 -17.62 10.88
N GLU A 406 -19.12 -17.49 10.79
CA GLU A 406 -20.04 -18.60 10.51
C GLU A 406 -19.80 -19.22 9.13
N LYS A 407 -19.35 -18.40 8.16
CA LYS A 407 -19.03 -18.85 6.79
C LYS A 407 -17.60 -19.39 6.64
N LEU A 408 -16.73 -19.10 7.61
CA LEU A 408 -15.32 -19.44 7.54
C LEU A 408 -15.05 -20.97 7.46
N PRO A 409 -15.79 -21.86 8.16
CA PRO A 409 -15.63 -23.29 8.03
C PRO A 409 -16.01 -23.87 6.65
N LEU A 410 -16.78 -23.12 5.85
CA LEU A 410 -17.16 -23.55 4.49
C LEU A 410 -16.03 -23.32 3.47
N HIS A 411 -14.94 -22.69 3.90
CA HIS A 411 -13.82 -22.35 3.03
C HIS A 411 -12.87 -23.55 2.89
N SER A 412 -12.49 -23.88 1.65
CA SER A 412 -11.45 -24.88 1.40
C SER A 412 -10.06 -24.27 1.56
N TYR A 413 -9.19 -24.95 2.29
CA TYR A 413 -7.79 -24.59 2.48
C TYR A 413 -6.84 -25.47 1.66
N GLU A 414 -7.38 -26.25 0.71
CA GLU A 414 -6.64 -27.07 -0.24
C GLU A 414 -6.17 -26.25 -1.46
N PRO A 415 -5.13 -26.70 -2.16
CA PRO A 415 -4.76 -26.11 -3.43
C PRO A 415 -5.95 -26.15 -4.40
N ARG A 416 -6.17 -25.04 -5.11
CA ARG A 416 -7.20 -25.01 -6.17
C ARG A 416 -6.71 -25.79 -7.37
N ASP A 417 -7.58 -26.62 -7.93
CA ASP A 417 -7.32 -27.25 -9.22
C ASP A 417 -7.24 -26.17 -10.30
N GLU A 418 -6.21 -26.21 -11.14
CA GLU A 418 -6.02 -25.24 -12.25
C GLU A 418 -7.19 -25.26 -13.24
N ASN A 419 -7.96 -26.35 -13.27
CA ASN A 419 -9.13 -26.53 -14.14
C ASN A 419 -10.44 -26.04 -13.51
N GLU A 420 -10.47 -25.69 -12.23
CA GLU A 420 -11.65 -25.06 -11.65
C GLU A 420 -11.85 -23.67 -12.27
N PRO A 421 -13.05 -23.37 -12.82
CA PRO A 421 -13.35 -22.05 -13.31
C PRO A 421 -13.16 -21.07 -12.15
N SER A 422 -12.18 -20.16 -12.30
CA SER A 422 -12.01 -19.07 -11.33
C SER A 422 -13.37 -18.41 -11.14
N GLU A 423 -13.80 -18.15 -9.89
CA GLU A 423 -14.99 -17.32 -9.60
C GLU A 423 -14.93 -15.96 -10.28
N TRP A 424 -13.78 -15.60 -10.83
CA TRP A 424 -13.59 -14.46 -11.66
C TRP A 424 -13.97 -14.79 -13.12
N LYS A 425 -15.24 -14.66 -13.44
CA LYS A 425 -15.66 -14.45 -14.83
C LYS A 425 -15.26 -13.01 -15.20
N PRO A 426 -14.45 -12.79 -16.26
CA PRO A 426 -14.32 -11.46 -16.81
C PRO A 426 -15.75 -10.99 -17.08
N ARG A 427 -16.13 -9.81 -16.55
CA ARG A 427 -17.39 -9.21 -16.94
C ARG A 427 -17.32 -9.09 -18.47
N ASN A 428 -18.08 -9.93 -19.16
CA ASN A 428 -18.29 -9.78 -20.59
C ASN A 428 -18.74 -8.34 -20.75
N ARG A 429 -17.98 -7.56 -21.48
CA ARG A 429 -18.47 -6.30 -22.02
C ARG A 429 -19.66 -6.68 -22.86
N LYS A 430 -20.87 -6.48 -22.35
CA LYS A 430 -22.01 -6.30 -23.23
C LYS A 430 -21.61 -5.14 -24.14
N THR A 431 -21.48 -5.40 -25.40
CA THR A 431 -21.52 -4.42 -26.48
C THR A 431 -22.81 -3.63 -26.23
N ALA A 432 -22.64 -2.34 -26.03
CA ALA A 432 -23.77 -1.42 -26.08
C ALA A 432 -24.20 -1.37 -27.55
N ASP A 433 -25.13 -2.22 -27.90
CA ASP A 433 -25.98 -2.20 -29.08
C ASP A 433 -26.84 -3.46 -28.98
N GLU A 434 -27.94 -3.36 -28.26
CA GLU A 434 -29.17 -4.10 -28.52
C GLU A 434 -30.23 -3.51 -27.56
N ASN A 435 -31.19 -2.91 -28.19
CA ASN A 435 -32.43 -2.36 -27.64
C ASN A 435 -33.11 -3.41 -26.77
N ASP A 436 -33.47 -3.07 -25.55
CA ASP A 436 -34.56 -3.69 -24.84
C ASP A 436 -35.73 -2.67 -24.75
N ASP A 437 -36.56 -2.67 -25.78
CA ASP A 437 -37.99 -2.55 -25.61
C ASP A 437 -38.44 -3.89 -25.05
N ASP A 438 -39.06 -3.89 -23.88
CA ASP A 438 -40.26 -4.63 -23.46
C ASP A 438 -40.26 -4.92 -21.95
N GLU A 439 -41.34 -4.36 -21.33
CA GLU A 439 -41.94 -4.63 -20.00
C GLU A 439 -41.22 -4.15 -18.76
#